data_4c4f21723a2b8b366d341518e7b59df1
#
_entry.id   4c4f21723a2b8b366d341518e7b59df1
#
_cell.length_a   1.000
_cell.length_b   1.000
_cell.length_c   1.000
_cell.angle_alpha   90.00
_cell.angle_beta   90.00
_cell.angle_gamma   90.00
#
_symmetry.space_group_name_H-M   'P 1'
#
loop_
_entity.id
_entity.type
_entity.pdbx_description
1 polymer ?
#
loop_
_entity_poly.entity_id
_entity_poly.type
_entity_poly.pdbx_seq_one_letter_code
_entity_poly.pdbx_strand_id
1 'polypeptide(L)' 'MKIGFIGLGNMGMPMALNLNKSKKIDLLGYDVSPKSLKQFKSKKGKATSSLDALIKFSDVIITCVPGDVNHPAIWHF' A
#
# COMPACT_ATOMS: atom_id res chain seq x y z
N MET A 1 -0.64 14.37 -1.21
CA MET A 1 -0.55 13.57 0.02
C MET A 1 0.16 12.25 -0.30
N LYS A 2 1.15 11.92 0.49
CA LYS A 2 1.91 10.68 0.31
C LYS A 2 1.37 9.60 1.25
N ILE A 3 0.88 8.53 0.68
CA ILE A 3 0.28 7.43 1.43
C ILE A 3 1.10 6.16 1.23
N GLY A 4 1.49 5.53 2.33
CA GLY A 4 2.07 4.20 2.34
C GLY A 4 0.97 3.17 2.56
N PHE A 5 0.95 2.11 1.75
CA PHE A 5 -0.06 1.07 1.85
C PHE A 5 0.63 -0.28 2.11
N ILE A 6 0.37 -0.86 3.26
CA ILE A 6 0.97 -2.14 3.67
C ILE A 6 -0.07 -3.24 3.52
N GLY A 7 0.26 -4.27 2.76
CA GLY A 7 -0.63 -5.41 2.54
C GLY A 7 -1.33 -5.35 1.20
N LEU A 8 -0.70 -5.90 0.16
CA LEU A 8 -1.21 -5.89 -1.21
C LEU A 8 -1.78 -7.27 -1.61
N GLY A 9 -2.37 -7.96 -0.65
CA GLY A 9 -3.04 -9.24 -0.91
C GLY A 9 -4.43 -9.04 -1.50
N ASN A 10 -5.25 -10.10 -1.41
CA ASN A 10 -6.57 -10.12 -2.03
C ASN A 10 -7.48 -8.96 -1.58
N MET A 11 -7.36 -8.52 -0.33
CA MET A 11 -8.16 -7.42 0.18
C MET A 11 -7.49 -6.06 -0.07
N GLY A 12 -6.19 -5.98 0.12
CA GLY A 12 -5.47 -4.71 0.00
C GLY A 12 -5.29 -4.25 -1.43
N MET A 13 -5.10 -5.17 -2.36
CA MET A 13 -4.83 -4.81 -3.75
C MET A 13 -5.94 -3.94 -4.38
N PRO A 14 -7.24 -4.31 -4.29
CA PRO A 14 -8.29 -3.46 -4.85
C PRO A 14 -8.35 -2.08 -4.20
N MET A 15 -8.12 -2.02 -2.89
CA MET A 15 -8.13 -0.74 -2.17
C MET A 15 -6.97 0.14 -2.61
N ALA A 16 -5.77 -0.43 -2.70
CA ALA A 16 -4.58 0.30 -3.13
C ALA A 16 -4.74 0.80 -4.57
N LEU A 17 -5.27 -0.01 -5.45
CA LEU A 17 -5.49 0.38 -6.84
C LEU A 17 -6.51 1.52 -6.95
N ASN A 18 -7.55 1.48 -6.14
CA ASN A 18 -8.54 2.56 -6.09
C ASN A 18 -7.90 3.88 -5.65
N LEU A 19 -7.11 3.84 -4.58
CA LEU A 19 -6.40 5.03 -4.10
C LEU A 19 -5.40 5.54 -5.14
N ASN A 20 -4.76 4.63 -5.85
CA ASN A 20 -3.75 4.98 -6.84
C ASN A 20 -4.33 5.72 -8.05
N LYS A 21 -5.63 5.65 -8.26
CA LYS A 21 -6.31 6.39 -9.33
C LYS A 21 -6.41 7.87 -9.05
N SER A 22 -6.32 8.27 -7.81
CA SER A 22 -6.44 9.68 -7.42
C SER A 22 -5.17 10.43 -7.74
N LYS A 23 -5.31 11.56 -8.46
CA LYS A 23 -4.18 12.42 -8.78
C LYS A 23 -3.66 13.20 -7.58
N LYS A 24 -4.45 13.26 -6.51
CA LYS A 24 -4.08 13.96 -5.27
C LYS A 24 -3.28 13.09 -4.31
N ILE A 25 -3.19 11.81 -4.60
CA ILE A 25 -2.52 10.83 -3.75
C ILE A 25 -1.29 10.29 -4.48
N ASP A 26 -0.15 10.31 -3.78
CA ASP A 26 1.06 9.63 -4.21
C ASP A 26 1.20 8.39 -3.33
N LEU A 27 0.93 7.22 -3.91
CA LEU A 27 0.81 5.97 -3.16
C LEU A 27 2.04 5.09 -3.37
N LEU A 28 2.58 4.58 -2.26
CA LEU A 28 3.65 3.58 -2.29
C LEU A 28 3.16 2.34 -1.56
N GLY A 29 3.16 1.20 -2.25
CA GLY A 29 2.72 -0.07 -1.68
C GLY A 29 3.86 -0.91 -1.15
N TYR A 30 3.57 -1.74 -0.15
CA TYR A 30 4.51 -2.68 0.43
C TYR A 30 3.81 -3.99 0.73
N ASP A 31 4.49 -5.09 0.48
CA ASP A 31 4.07 -6.43 0.89
C ASP A 31 5.30 -7.29 1.09
N VAL A 32 5.21 -8.27 1.95
CA VAL A 32 6.28 -9.25 2.14
C VAL A 32 6.37 -10.23 0.97
N SER A 33 5.32 -10.34 0.17
CA SER A 33 5.25 -11.23 -0.99
C SER A 33 5.77 -10.54 -2.24
N PRO A 34 6.85 -11.02 -2.85
CA PRO A 34 7.33 -10.48 -4.12
C PRO A 34 6.29 -10.56 -5.22
N LYS A 35 5.43 -11.57 -5.19
CA LYS A 35 4.36 -11.75 -6.16
C LYS A 35 3.36 -10.60 -6.10
N SER A 36 2.96 -10.20 -4.88
CA SER A 36 2.02 -9.09 -4.71
C SER A 36 2.63 -7.77 -5.14
N LEU A 37 3.90 -7.54 -4.86
CA LEU A 37 4.62 -6.36 -5.32
C LEU A 37 4.63 -6.28 -6.84
N LYS A 38 4.91 -7.40 -7.48
CA LYS A 38 4.96 -7.49 -8.94
C LYS A 38 3.60 -7.21 -9.57
N GLN A 39 2.54 -7.77 -8.98
CA GLN A 39 1.17 -7.53 -9.44
C GLN A 39 0.80 -6.05 -9.36
N PHE A 40 1.14 -5.42 -8.25
CA PHE A 40 0.83 -4.00 -8.06
C PHE A 40 1.57 -3.14 -9.09
N LYS A 41 2.85 -3.42 -9.30
CA LYS A 41 3.64 -2.71 -10.30
C LYS A 41 3.10 -2.91 -11.72
N SER A 42 2.62 -4.10 -12.03
CA SER A 42 2.05 -4.39 -13.36
C SER A 42 0.78 -3.61 -13.63
N LYS A 43 0.12 -3.13 -12.60
CA LYS A 43 -1.09 -2.32 -12.69
C LYS A 43 -0.80 -0.84 -12.45
N LYS A 44 0.42 -0.41 -12.72
CA LYS A 44 0.89 0.97 -12.65
C LYS A 44 1.04 1.51 -11.22
N GLY A 45 1.12 0.61 -10.24
CA GLY A 45 1.37 1.00 -8.86
C GLY A 45 2.87 1.15 -8.60
N LYS A 46 3.21 1.98 -7.63
CA LYS A 46 4.58 2.06 -7.10
C LYS A 46 4.67 1.17 -5.88
N ALA A 47 5.68 0.33 -5.83
CA ALA A 47 5.85 -0.60 -4.71
C ALA A 47 7.31 -0.67 -4.29
N THR A 48 7.50 -0.99 -3.02
CA THR A 48 8.84 -1.20 -2.46
C THR A 48 8.85 -2.48 -1.64
N SER A 49 9.99 -3.14 -1.58
CA SER A 49 10.24 -4.26 -0.68
C SER A 49 10.85 -3.81 0.64
N SER A 50 11.06 -2.52 0.82
CA SER A 50 11.64 -1.95 2.04
C SER A 50 10.57 -1.23 2.85
N LEU A 51 10.27 -1.76 4.03
CA LEU A 51 9.34 -1.12 4.95
C LEU A 51 9.86 0.24 5.43
N ASP A 52 11.17 0.33 5.64
CA ASP A 52 11.80 1.58 6.03
C ASP A 52 11.60 2.68 4.98
N ALA A 53 11.77 2.33 3.72
CA ALA A 53 11.55 3.28 2.63
C ALA A 53 10.09 3.75 2.59
N LEU A 54 9.14 2.85 2.84
CA LEU A 54 7.74 3.20 2.87
C LEU A 54 7.42 4.16 4.03
N ILE A 55 7.98 3.89 5.20
CA ILE A 55 7.76 4.73 6.38
C ILE A 55 8.31 6.14 6.13
N LYS A 56 9.50 6.24 5.56
CA LYS A 56 10.12 7.53 5.26
C LYS A 56 9.37 8.33 4.19
N PHE A 57 8.76 7.63 3.26
CA PHE A 57 8.01 8.25 2.18
C PHE A 57 6.67 8.82 2.65
N SER A 58 6.01 8.16 3.59
CA SER A 58 4.58 8.32 3.83
C SER A 58 4.26 9.39 4.86
N ASP A 59 3.23 10.19 4.57
CA ASP A 59 2.58 11.05 5.55
C ASP A 59 1.54 10.29 6.35
N VAL A 60 0.89 9.32 5.70
CA VAL A 60 -0.13 8.44 6.29
C VAL A 60 0.16 7.02 5.85
N ILE A 61 0.02 6.07 6.76
CA ILE A 61 0.20 4.65 6.43
C ILE A 61 -1.11 3.91 6.69
N ILE A 62 -1.56 3.17 5.68
CA ILE A 62 -2.72 2.31 5.77
C ILE A 62 -2.22 0.86 5.79
N THR A 63 -2.65 0.09 6.78
CA THR A 63 -2.30 -1.33 6.84
C THR A 63 -3.54 -2.18 6.57
N CYS A 64 -3.37 -3.18 5.71
CA CYS A 64 -4.41 -4.14 5.37
C CYS A 64 -3.78 -5.52 5.36
N VAL A 65 -3.72 -6.17 6.52
CA VAL A 65 -3.04 -7.44 6.70
C VAL A 65 -4.03 -8.55 7.02
N PRO A 66 -3.69 -9.82 6.71
CA PRO A 66 -4.54 -10.96 7.05
C PRO A 66 -4.81 -11.01 8.56
N GLY A 67 -6.06 -11.30 8.92
CA GLY A 67 -6.48 -11.33 10.30
C GLY A 67 -7.15 -10.06 10.78
N ASP A 68 -6.90 -8.95 10.12
CA ASP A 68 -7.58 -7.67 10.39
C ASP A 68 -8.61 -7.47 9.29
N VAL A 69 -9.62 -8.30 9.33
CA VAL A 69 -10.45 -8.60 8.16
C VAL A 69 -11.40 -7.51 7.73
N ASN A 70 -11.76 -6.59 8.59
CA ASN A 70 -12.82 -5.65 8.29
C ASN A 70 -12.38 -4.19 8.25
N HIS A 71 -11.24 -3.88 8.83
CA HIS A 71 -10.81 -2.50 8.98
C HIS A 71 -9.30 -2.35 8.80
N PRO A 72 -8.85 -1.75 7.70
CA PRO A 72 -7.44 -1.38 7.61
C PRO A 72 -7.12 -0.35 8.70
N ALA A 73 -6.00 -0.50 9.34
CA ALA A 73 -5.52 0.47 10.30
C ALA A 73 -4.85 1.64 9.57
N ILE A 74 -5.10 2.84 10.04
CA ILE A 74 -4.52 4.05 9.44
C ILE A 74 -3.61 4.72 10.48
N TRP A 75 -2.36 4.97 10.08
CA TRP A 75 -1.36 5.56 10.93
C TRP A 75 -0.90 6.90 10.36
N HIS A 76 -0.86 7.92 11.20
CA HIS A 76 -0.40 9.25 10.83
C HIS A 76 0.96 9.52 11.46
N PHE A 77 1.86 10.09 10.66
CA PHE A 77 3.20 10.46 11.12
C PHE A 77 3.46 11.94 11.00
#